data_4a6df88a24b262eca63418c11911de7d
#
_entry.id   4a6df88a24b262eca63418c11911de7d
#
_cell.length_a   1.000
_cell.length_b   1.000
_cell.length_c   1.000
_cell.angle_alpha   90.00
_cell.angle_beta   90.00
_cell.angle_gamma   90.00
#
_symmetry.space_group_name_H-M   'P 1'
#
loop_
_entity.id
_entity.type
_entity.pdbx_description
1 polymer ?
#
loop_
_entity_poly.entity_id
_entity_poly.type
_entity_poly.pdbx_seq_one_letter_code
_entity_poly.pdbx_strand_id
1 'polypeptide(L)'
;FDDSPTPNVEAPVGDFFGVMHGVAYYDLNTPLLSVKAWSGYNCYFAMPFAKKARIEFENGPEDNRIYLQMDWERYPDQTMEEERRFCAQWRREMPTQRYGQDFLMLDANGPGQLIGFVYGVRLIDDVDRWSHGGAENIYIDGLGEQPAYIRGIGGEDSFGTSYGGVLHPPENHLYAGM
;
A
#
# COMPACT_ATOMS: atom_id res chain seq x y z
N PHE A 1 -15.50 7.21 -3.61
CA PHE A 1 -15.69 8.47 -4.37
C PHE A 1 -16.92 8.36 -5.26
N ASP A 2 -17.66 9.46 -5.43
CA ASP A 2 -18.67 9.71 -6.47
C ASP A 2 -19.79 8.70 -6.45
N ASP A 3 -20.44 8.11 -5.92
CA ASP A 3 -21.50 7.10 -5.99
C ASP A 3 -21.00 5.70 -6.41
N SER A 4 -19.71 5.44 -6.28
CA SER A 4 -19.19 4.08 -6.48
C SER A 4 -19.94 3.09 -5.57
N PRO A 5 -20.40 1.96 -6.10
CA PRO A 5 -21.13 0.96 -5.32
C PRO A 5 -20.24 0.23 -4.30
N THR A 6 -18.94 0.31 -4.49
CA THR A 6 -17.94 -0.30 -3.61
C THR A 6 -16.89 0.74 -3.21
N PRO A 7 -16.25 0.61 -2.05
CA PRO A 7 -15.14 1.46 -1.68
C PRO A 7 -14.01 1.43 -2.72
N ASN A 8 -13.47 2.58 -3.06
CA ASN A 8 -12.26 2.66 -3.87
C ASN A 8 -11.02 2.24 -3.06
N VAL A 9 -11.08 2.41 -1.76
CA VAL A 9 -10.05 2.01 -0.81
C VAL A 9 -10.73 1.30 0.35
N GLU A 10 -10.30 0.10 0.65
CA GLU A 10 -10.72 -0.65 1.83
C GLU A 10 -9.50 -1.36 2.39
N ALA A 11 -9.04 -0.93 3.55
CA ALA A 11 -7.84 -1.45 4.18
C ALA A 11 -7.85 -1.20 5.70
N PRO A 12 -7.15 -1.99 6.50
CA PRO A 12 -6.85 -1.63 7.87
C PRO A 12 -6.12 -0.28 7.92
N VAL A 13 -6.48 0.55 8.89
CA VAL A 13 -5.95 1.92 8.97
C VAL A 13 -4.43 1.95 8.98
N GLY A 14 -3.80 1.12 9.82
CA GLY A 14 -2.35 1.05 9.88
C GLY A 14 -1.71 0.66 8.54
N ASP A 15 -2.24 -0.38 7.91
CA ASP A 15 -1.70 -0.92 6.66
C ASP A 15 -1.81 0.11 5.51
N PHE A 16 -2.90 0.89 5.47
CA PHE A 16 -3.04 1.98 4.49
C PHE A 16 -1.91 3.01 4.60
N PHE A 17 -1.45 3.30 5.81
CA PHE A 17 -0.36 4.24 6.04
C PHE A 17 1.03 3.61 6.05
N GLY A 18 1.14 2.32 5.73
CA GLY A 18 2.42 1.62 5.72
C GLY A 18 2.85 1.05 7.08
N VAL A 19 1.96 1.06 8.06
CA VAL A 19 2.19 0.47 9.38
C VAL A 19 1.62 -0.94 9.40
N MET A 20 2.41 -1.88 8.94
CA MET A 20 2.02 -3.28 8.89
C MET A 20 2.10 -3.93 10.27
N HIS A 21 1.21 -4.87 10.51
CA HIS A 21 1.20 -5.73 11.71
C HIS A 21 0.93 -5.03 13.05
N GLY A 22 0.38 -3.84 13.06
CA GLY A 22 -0.07 -3.19 14.30
C GLY A 22 0.50 -1.80 14.52
N VAL A 23 1.02 -1.53 15.71
CA VAL A 23 1.45 -0.19 16.09
C VAL A 23 2.83 0.14 15.52
N ALA A 24 2.97 1.33 14.97
CA ALA A 24 4.26 1.83 14.49
C ALA A 24 5.22 2.10 15.66
N TYR A 25 6.32 1.38 15.65
CA TYR A 25 7.44 1.63 16.57
C TYR A 25 8.53 2.51 15.95
N TYR A 26 8.35 2.90 14.71
CA TYR A 26 9.29 3.65 13.87
C TYR A 26 8.60 4.80 13.17
N ASP A 27 9.34 5.79 12.81
CA ASP A 27 8.88 6.84 11.92
C ASP A 27 8.97 6.34 10.47
N LEU A 28 7.91 6.53 9.68
CA LEU A 28 7.91 6.31 8.24
C LEU A 28 7.84 7.67 7.54
N ASN A 29 8.67 7.87 6.54
CA ASN A 29 8.71 9.14 5.85
C ASN A 29 8.95 8.94 4.34
N THR A 30 7.90 9.09 3.57
CA THR A 30 7.91 9.02 2.10
C THR A 30 7.32 10.31 1.53
N PRO A 31 7.41 10.56 0.21
CA PRO A 31 6.77 11.71 -0.39
C PRO A 31 5.25 11.78 -0.21
N LEU A 32 4.61 10.64 -0.03
CA LEU A 32 3.14 10.50 -0.07
C LEU A 32 2.52 10.03 1.24
N LEU A 33 3.31 9.44 2.11
CA LEU A 33 2.87 8.96 3.43
C LEU A 33 3.90 9.33 4.47
N SER A 34 3.45 9.78 5.63
CA SER A 34 4.32 9.87 6.79
C SER A 34 3.64 9.39 8.05
N VAL A 35 4.38 8.70 8.86
CA VAL A 35 3.93 8.17 10.16
C VAL A 35 4.91 8.59 11.22
N LYS A 36 4.39 9.20 12.28
CA LYS A 36 5.15 9.42 13.50
C LYS A 36 4.88 8.27 14.46
N ALA A 37 5.92 7.60 14.90
CA ALA A 37 5.83 6.50 15.85
C ALA A 37 4.86 6.83 16.98
N TRP A 38 3.94 5.91 17.27
CA TRP A 38 2.94 5.99 18.34
C TRP A 38 1.85 7.07 18.20
N SER A 39 1.86 7.90 17.14
CA SER A 39 0.97 9.05 17.12
C SER A 39 0.27 9.33 15.80
N GLY A 40 0.92 9.98 14.86
CA GLY A 40 0.26 10.57 13.70
C GLY A 40 0.45 9.77 12.42
N TYR A 41 -0.61 9.70 11.63
CA TYR A 41 -0.62 9.07 10.31
C TYR A 41 -1.02 10.13 9.29
N ASN A 42 -0.22 10.36 8.26
CA ASN A 42 -0.47 11.39 7.28
C ASN A 42 -0.43 10.80 5.86
N CYS A 43 -1.39 11.23 5.04
CA CYS A 43 -1.50 10.84 3.65
C CYS A 43 -1.57 12.08 2.77
N TYR A 44 -0.70 12.15 1.78
CA TYR A 44 -0.58 13.27 0.85
C TYR A 44 -0.95 12.86 -0.59
N PHE A 45 -1.54 11.71 -0.77
CA PHE A 45 -2.09 11.32 -2.07
C PHE A 45 -3.17 12.29 -2.50
N ALA A 46 -3.04 12.82 -3.70
CA ALA A 46 -4.15 13.53 -4.34
C ALA A 46 -5.27 12.52 -4.64
N MET A 47 -6.48 12.84 -4.20
CA MET A 47 -7.65 11.98 -4.35
C MET A 47 -8.79 12.75 -5.03
N PRO A 48 -8.72 12.99 -6.34
CA PRO A 48 -9.75 13.75 -7.05
C PRO A 48 -11.10 13.05 -7.02
N PHE A 49 -12.16 13.83 -6.89
CA PHE A 49 -13.54 13.38 -6.96
C PHE A 49 -14.42 14.45 -7.62
N ALA A 50 -15.47 14.04 -8.34
CA ALA A 50 -16.33 14.93 -9.07
C ALA A 50 -17.53 15.44 -8.25
N LYS A 51 -18.09 14.59 -7.41
CA LYS A 51 -19.32 14.88 -6.65
C LYS A 51 -19.13 14.86 -5.15
N LYS A 52 -18.56 13.77 -4.63
CA LYS A 52 -18.38 13.57 -3.20
C LYS A 52 -17.26 12.60 -2.87
N ALA A 53 -16.65 12.81 -1.72
CA ALA A 53 -15.82 11.83 -1.04
C ALA A 53 -16.51 11.41 0.27
N ARG A 54 -16.43 10.14 0.61
CA ARG A 54 -16.94 9.56 1.85
C ARG A 54 -15.84 8.74 2.49
N ILE A 55 -15.60 8.99 3.77
CA ILE A 55 -14.66 8.22 4.58
C ILE A 55 -15.45 7.58 5.70
N GLU A 56 -15.25 6.31 5.91
CA GLU A 56 -15.87 5.52 6.96
C GLU A 56 -14.79 4.78 7.72
N PHE A 57 -15.00 4.65 9.01
CA PHE A 57 -14.19 3.82 9.88
C PHE A 57 -15.07 2.74 10.47
N GLU A 58 -14.70 1.50 10.23
CA GLU A 58 -15.28 0.36 10.93
C GLU A 58 -14.46 0.11 12.20
N ASN A 59 -15.13 0.17 13.34
CA ASN A 59 -14.49 -0.05 14.62
C ASN A 59 -14.51 -1.53 14.99
N GLY A 60 -13.52 -1.99 15.71
CA GLY A 60 -13.52 -3.30 16.36
C GLY A 60 -14.44 -3.32 17.59
N PRO A 61 -14.37 -4.39 18.38
CA PRO A 61 -15.22 -4.56 19.56
C PRO A 61 -14.94 -3.58 20.70
N GLU A 62 -13.81 -2.89 20.66
CA GLU A 62 -13.40 -1.92 21.68
C GLU A 62 -13.64 -0.49 21.23
N ASP A 63 -13.98 0.39 22.18
CA ASP A 63 -14.13 1.82 21.91
C ASP A 63 -12.78 2.44 21.55
N ASN A 64 -12.71 3.04 20.38
CA ASN A 64 -11.56 3.78 19.91
C ASN A 64 -11.90 5.25 19.68
N ARG A 65 -10.94 6.13 19.95
CA ARG A 65 -11.05 7.55 19.65
C ARG A 65 -10.14 7.88 18.47
N ILE A 66 -10.72 8.41 17.43
CA ILE A 66 -10.01 8.83 16.22
C ILE A 66 -10.13 10.36 16.10
N TYR A 67 -9.02 11.02 15.84
CA TYR A 67 -8.97 12.42 15.45
C TYR A 67 -8.60 12.46 13.98
N LEU A 68 -9.45 13.05 13.16
CA LEU A 68 -9.26 13.16 11.72
C LEU A 68 -9.23 14.63 11.31
N GLN A 69 -8.24 14.98 10.51
CA GLN A 69 -8.23 16.22 9.75
C GLN A 69 -8.13 15.86 8.27
N MET A 70 -8.89 16.55 7.45
CA MET A 70 -8.88 16.37 6.01
C MET A 70 -8.96 17.75 5.35
N ASP A 71 -7.98 18.02 4.51
CA ASP A 71 -7.95 19.23 3.69
C ASP A 71 -8.44 18.90 2.29
N TRP A 72 -9.21 19.81 1.69
CA TRP A 72 -9.71 19.63 0.34
C TRP A 72 -9.77 20.99 -0.38
N GLU A 73 -9.66 20.95 -1.69
CA GLU A 73 -9.72 22.10 -2.56
C GLU A 73 -10.84 21.95 -3.58
N ARG A 74 -11.48 23.07 -3.91
CA ARG A 74 -12.48 23.12 -4.96
C ARG A 74 -11.90 23.81 -6.19
N TYR A 75 -12.09 23.16 -7.33
CA TYR A 75 -11.69 23.67 -8.64
C TYR A 75 -12.93 24.10 -9.43
N PRO A 76 -13.39 25.36 -9.33
CA PRO A 76 -14.67 25.80 -9.89
C PRO A 76 -14.67 25.81 -11.43
N ASP A 77 -13.51 26.00 -12.03
CA ASP A 77 -13.35 26.10 -13.48
C ASP A 77 -12.88 24.80 -14.14
N GLN A 78 -12.81 23.73 -13.36
CA GLN A 78 -12.37 22.41 -13.82
C GLN A 78 -13.39 21.34 -13.45
N THR A 79 -13.65 20.43 -14.38
CA THR A 79 -14.42 19.24 -14.07
C THR A 79 -13.49 18.11 -13.65
N MET A 80 -13.82 17.44 -12.57
CA MET A 80 -13.12 16.25 -12.09
C MET A 80 -13.75 14.95 -12.60
N GLU A 81 -14.68 15.02 -13.55
CA GLU A 81 -15.39 13.85 -14.06
C GLU A 81 -14.47 12.89 -14.81
N GLU A 82 -13.52 13.44 -15.58
CA GLU A 82 -12.56 12.68 -16.38
C GLU A 82 -11.29 12.29 -15.59
N GLU A 83 -11.10 12.86 -14.41
CA GLU A 83 -9.95 12.54 -13.57
C GLU A 83 -10.03 11.12 -13.03
N ARG A 84 -8.88 10.47 -12.94
CA ARG A 84 -8.79 9.13 -12.35
C ARG A 84 -9.03 9.17 -10.85
N ARG A 85 -9.59 8.11 -10.31
CA ARG A 85 -9.82 7.97 -8.87
C ARG A 85 -8.66 7.23 -8.22
N PHE A 86 -8.32 7.65 -7.03
CA PHE A 86 -7.39 6.89 -6.21
C PHE A 86 -8.06 5.59 -5.76
N CYS A 87 -7.37 4.48 -5.96
CA CYS A 87 -7.81 3.16 -5.54
C CYS A 87 -6.68 2.44 -4.82
N ALA A 88 -7.02 1.64 -3.83
CA ALA A 88 -6.07 0.76 -3.17
C ALA A 88 -6.72 -0.59 -2.85
N GLN A 89 -5.98 -1.65 -3.02
CA GLN A 89 -6.38 -3.01 -2.64
C GLN A 89 -5.52 -3.48 -1.47
N TRP A 90 -6.16 -4.11 -0.51
CA TRP A 90 -5.48 -4.77 0.61
C TRP A 90 -5.65 -6.27 0.52
N ARG A 91 -4.58 -7.00 0.74
CA ARG A 91 -4.58 -8.47 0.71
C ARG A 91 -3.72 -9.04 1.81
N ARG A 92 -4.08 -10.22 2.28
CA ARG A 92 -3.36 -10.93 3.32
C ARG A 92 -3.43 -12.43 3.08
N GLU A 93 -2.32 -13.10 3.29
CA GLU A 93 -2.25 -14.55 3.45
C GLU A 93 -1.58 -14.91 4.77
N MET A 94 -2.11 -15.90 5.48
CA MET A 94 -1.52 -16.39 6.74
C MET A 94 -1.96 -17.85 7.02
N PRO A 95 -1.04 -18.81 6.94
CA PRO A 95 0.30 -18.69 6.38
C PRO A 95 0.27 -18.37 4.88
N THR A 96 1.40 -17.97 4.32
CA THR A 96 1.55 -17.85 2.87
C THR A 96 1.38 -19.23 2.22
N GLN A 97 0.97 -19.21 0.96
CA GLN A 97 0.83 -20.41 0.16
C GLN A 97 2.17 -21.15 0.02
N ARG A 98 2.10 -22.39 -0.45
CA ARG A 98 3.30 -23.20 -0.64
C ARG A 98 4.27 -22.56 -1.63
N TYR A 99 5.54 -22.90 -1.47
CA TYR A 99 6.59 -22.53 -2.41
C TYR A 99 6.16 -22.71 -3.87
N GLY A 100 6.40 -21.68 -4.69
CA GLY A 100 6.06 -21.67 -6.11
C GLY A 100 4.66 -21.13 -6.43
N GLN A 101 3.91 -20.66 -5.43
CA GLN A 101 2.67 -19.92 -5.63
C GLN A 101 2.89 -18.46 -5.26
N ASP A 102 2.61 -17.58 -6.21
CA ASP A 102 2.77 -16.15 -6.00
C ASP A 102 1.67 -15.60 -5.09
N PHE A 103 2.04 -14.70 -4.19
CA PHE A 103 1.10 -13.89 -3.43
C PHE A 103 0.53 -12.79 -4.33
N LEU A 104 -0.77 -12.78 -4.54
CA LEU A 104 -1.42 -11.77 -5.36
C LEU A 104 -1.52 -10.45 -4.59
N MET A 105 -0.75 -9.45 -5.01
CA MET A 105 -0.74 -8.11 -4.40
C MET A 105 -1.80 -7.19 -5.00
N LEU A 106 -1.92 -7.17 -6.34
CA LEU A 106 -2.85 -6.32 -7.06
C LEU A 106 -3.46 -7.07 -8.24
N ASP A 107 -4.75 -6.93 -8.40
CA ASP A 107 -5.49 -7.30 -9.61
C ASP A 107 -6.38 -6.13 -9.99
N ALA A 108 -6.08 -5.47 -11.11
CA ALA A 108 -6.78 -4.28 -11.56
C ALA A 108 -7.05 -4.32 -13.06
N ASN A 109 -8.21 -3.84 -13.45
CA ASN A 109 -8.63 -3.75 -14.84
C ASN A 109 -8.95 -2.30 -15.21
N GLY A 110 -8.64 -1.94 -16.43
CA GLY A 110 -8.88 -0.61 -16.98
C GLY A 110 -7.64 0.29 -16.98
N PRO A 111 -7.78 1.49 -17.57
CA PRO A 111 -6.67 2.42 -17.68
C PRO A 111 -6.27 2.96 -16.30
N GLY A 112 -5.01 2.83 -15.94
CA GLY A 112 -4.52 3.22 -14.65
C GLY A 112 -3.02 3.47 -14.61
N GLN A 113 -2.54 3.77 -13.42
CA GLN A 113 -1.14 3.88 -13.11
C GLN A 113 -0.92 3.27 -11.72
N LEU A 114 -0.01 2.32 -11.62
CA LEU A 114 0.47 1.85 -10.32
C LEU A 114 1.40 2.91 -9.72
N ILE A 115 1.06 3.40 -8.53
CA ILE A 115 1.85 4.43 -7.84
C ILE A 115 2.69 3.88 -6.69
N GLY A 116 2.47 2.64 -6.30
CA GLY A 116 3.28 1.99 -5.29
C GLY A 116 2.58 0.84 -4.61
N PHE A 117 3.29 0.22 -3.71
CA PHE A 117 2.77 -0.83 -2.83
C PHE A 117 3.50 -0.81 -1.49
N VAL A 118 2.81 -1.32 -0.49
CA VAL A 118 3.36 -1.56 0.85
C VAL A 118 3.29 -3.06 1.10
N TYR A 119 4.37 -3.62 1.57
CA TYR A 119 4.50 -5.05 1.78
C TYR A 119 5.00 -5.35 3.19
N GLY A 120 4.25 -6.14 3.94
CA GLY A 120 4.61 -6.55 5.28
C GLY A 120 4.78 -8.07 5.38
N VAL A 121 5.88 -8.52 5.93
CA VAL A 121 6.17 -9.93 6.19
C VAL A 121 6.22 -10.19 7.68
N ARG A 122 5.45 -11.18 8.14
CA ARG A 122 5.56 -11.69 9.51
C ARG A 122 6.07 -13.11 9.46
N LEU A 123 7.20 -13.35 10.07
CA LEU A 123 7.73 -14.69 10.26
C LEU A 123 6.89 -15.42 11.34
N ILE A 124 6.41 -16.61 11.02
CA ILE A 124 5.55 -17.41 11.89
C ILE A 124 6.24 -18.67 12.41
N ASP A 125 7.36 -19.04 11.80
CA ASP A 125 8.20 -20.14 12.22
C ASP A 125 9.37 -19.62 13.08
N ASP A 126 10.08 -20.53 13.72
CA ASP A 126 11.24 -20.23 14.55
C ASP A 126 12.48 -19.89 13.67
N VAL A 127 12.35 -18.80 12.92
CA VAL A 127 13.39 -18.24 12.05
C VAL A 127 13.73 -16.81 12.49
N ASP A 128 15.00 -16.53 12.53
CA ASP A 128 15.49 -15.25 13.08
C ASP A 128 15.18 -14.03 12.23
N ARG A 129 14.98 -14.24 10.91
CA ARG A 129 14.81 -13.15 9.97
C ARG A 129 14.21 -13.59 8.64
N TRP A 130 13.64 -12.65 7.93
CA TRP A 130 13.26 -12.83 6.54
C TRP A 130 14.50 -13.05 5.67
N SER A 131 14.44 -14.04 4.79
CA SER A 131 15.55 -14.40 3.90
C SER A 131 15.56 -13.61 2.58
N HIS A 132 14.96 -12.43 2.55
CA HIS A 132 14.88 -11.54 1.39
C HIS A 132 14.28 -12.17 0.11
N GLY A 133 13.69 -13.31 0.18
CA GLY A 133 13.04 -13.95 -0.96
C GLY A 133 11.73 -13.27 -1.39
N GLY A 134 11.23 -13.63 -2.55
CA GLY A 134 9.98 -13.11 -3.10
C GLY A 134 10.21 -12.05 -4.17
N ALA A 135 10.64 -12.47 -5.38
CA ALA A 135 10.70 -11.57 -6.52
C ALA A 135 9.29 -11.16 -6.95
N GLU A 136 9.09 -9.89 -7.21
CA GLU A 136 7.84 -9.39 -7.78
C GLU A 136 7.71 -9.79 -9.25
N ASN A 137 6.48 -10.10 -9.65
CA ASN A 137 6.08 -10.26 -11.03
C ASN A 137 4.95 -9.29 -11.35
N ILE A 138 5.16 -8.37 -12.28
CA ILE A 138 4.17 -7.37 -12.69
C ILE A 138 3.77 -7.67 -14.13
N TYR A 139 2.52 -8.05 -14.31
CA TYR A 139 1.92 -8.32 -15.62
C TYR A 139 1.08 -7.12 -16.03
N ILE A 140 1.37 -6.57 -17.20
CA ILE A 140 0.67 -5.40 -17.75
C ILE A 140 0.08 -5.80 -19.10
N ASP A 141 -1.24 -5.58 -19.26
CA ASP A 141 -1.96 -5.73 -20.53
C ASP A 141 -1.59 -7.02 -21.26
N GLY A 142 -2.16 -8.13 -20.92
CA GLY A 142 -1.85 -9.46 -21.46
C GLY A 142 -1.52 -9.43 -22.97
N LEU A 143 -0.26 -9.54 -23.32
CA LEU A 143 0.24 -9.44 -24.67
C LEU A 143 0.37 -10.83 -25.31
N GLY A 144 -0.71 -11.29 -25.93
CA GLY A 144 -0.68 -12.52 -26.74
C GLY A 144 -0.39 -13.79 -25.93
N GLU A 145 0.30 -14.75 -26.55
CA GLU A 145 0.60 -16.06 -25.94
C GLU A 145 1.63 -16.01 -24.78
N GLN A 146 2.37 -14.92 -24.70
CA GLN A 146 3.34 -14.69 -23.61
C GLN A 146 3.07 -13.30 -23.03
N PRO A 147 2.54 -13.21 -21.82
CA PRO A 147 2.35 -11.92 -21.18
C PRO A 147 3.71 -11.24 -20.97
N ALA A 148 3.83 -10.00 -21.41
CA ALA A 148 4.94 -9.18 -21.03
C ALA A 148 4.83 -8.93 -19.51
N TYR A 149 5.90 -9.20 -18.79
CA TYR A 149 5.94 -8.93 -17.37
C TYR A 149 7.31 -8.35 -16.97
N ILE A 150 7.28 -7.57 -15.94
CA ILE A 150 8.49 -7.08 -15.26
C ILE A 150 8.72 -8.04 -14.10
N ARG A 151 9.93 -8.54 -13.99
CA ARG A 151 10.32 -9.40 -12.89
C ARG A 151 11.47 -8.78 -12.11
N GLY A 152 11.29 -8.69 -10.81
CA GLY A 152 12.36 -8.36 -9.88
C GLY A 152 13.25 -9.55 -9.52
N ILE A 153 14.23 -9.30 -8.70
CA ILE A 153 15.24 -10.28 -8.27
C ILE A 153 14.91 -10.78 -6.88
N GLY A 154 14.56 -9.89 -5.97
CA GLY A 154 14.23 -10.19 -4.59
C GLY A 154 13.36 -9.10 -3.98
N GLY A 155 12.63 -9.43 -2.91
CA GLY A 155 11.75 -8.47 -2.26
C GLY A 155 12.48 -7.25 -1.72
N GLU A 156 13.67 -7.43 -1.16
CA GLU A 156 14.51 -6.34 -0.65
C GLU A 156 14.99 -5.41 -1.78
N ASP A 157 15.26 -5.96 -2.96
CA ASP A 157 15.69 -5.17 -4.12
C ASP A 157 14.57 -4.28 -4.63
N SER A 158 13.33 -4.76 -4.58
CA SER A 158 12.13 -4.00 -4.96
C SER A 158 11.94 -2.74 -4.12
N PHE A 159 12.43 -2.75 -2.87
CA PHE A 159 12.40 -1.60 -1.97
C PHE A 159 13.70 -0.78 -1.97
N GLY A 160 14.66 -1.11 -2.84
CA GLY A 160 15.90 -0.37 -3.00
C GLY A 160 16.89 -0.52 -1.83
N THR A 161 16.76 -1.57 -1.04
CA THR A 161 17.58 -1.76 0.17
C THR A 161 18.69 -2.77 -0.02
N SER A 162 18.58 -3.65 -1.02
CA SER A 162 19.54 -4.73 -1.24
C SER A 162 19.69 -5.68 -0.05
N TYR A 163 20.51 -6.70 -0.15
CA TYR A 163 20.73 -7.67 0.93
C TYR A 163 21.11 -7.03 2.27
N GLY A 164 21.85 -5.94 2.22
CA GLY A 164 22.24 -5.20 3.43
C GLY A 164 21.06 -4.67 4.24
N GLY A 165 19.98 -4.28 3.59
CA GLY A 165 18.78 -3.74 4.24
C GLY A 165 18.13 -4.69 5.23
N VAL A 166 18.15 -5.99 4.97
CA VAL A 166 17.57 -6.99 5.89
C VAL A 166 18.44 -7.30 7.10
N LEU A 167 19.67 -6.82 7.12
CA LEU A 167 20.64 -7.04 8.21
C LEU A 167 20.75 -5.85 9.15
N HIS A 168 20.22 -4.72 8.80
CA HIS A 168 20.32 -3.46 9.54
C HIS A 168 18.96 -3.04 10.14
N PRO A 169 18.96 -2.15 11.12
CA PRO A 169 17.72 -1.56 11.58
C PRO A 169 16.94 -0.90 10.43
N PRO A 170 15.61 -0.87 10.54
CA PRO A 170 14.78 -0.21 9.52
C PRO A 170 15.24 1.22 9.25
N GLU A 171 15.36 1.57 7.99
CA GLU A 171 15.74 2.92 7.55
C GLU A 171 14.70 3.46 6.55
N ASN A 172 14.51 4.76 6.60
CA ASN A 172 13.59 5.46 5.73
C ASN A 172 14.33 6.40 4.80
N HIS A 173 14.06 6.26 3.52
CA HIS A 173 14.44 7.20 2.48
C HIS A 173 13.20 7.66 1.72
N LEU A 174 13.28 8.77 0.98
CA LEU A 174 12.12 9.33 0.31
C LEU A 174 11.43 8.36 -0.67
N TYR A 175 12.20 7.50 -1.30
CA TYR A 175 11.71 6.59 -2.35
C TYR A 175 12.06 5.13 -2.10
N ALA A 176 12.68 4.82 -1.01
CA ALA A 176 13.11 3.48 -0.65
C ALA A 176 13.11 3.31 0.88
N GLY A 177 13.04 2.10 1.34
CA GLY A 177 13.13 1.81 2.77
C GLY A 177 12.54 0.46 3.13
N MET A 178 12.94 -0.05 4.26
CA MET A 178 12.46 -1.31 4.82
C MET A 178 12.42 -1.26 6.35
#